data_cf8ccbe443223023a7562b48a85443b3
#
_entry.id   cf8ccbe443223023a7562b48a85443b3
#
_cell.length_a   1.000
_cell.length_b   1.000
_cell.length_c   1.000
_cell.angle_alpha   90.00
_cell.angle_beta   90.00
_cell.angle_gamma   90.00
#
_symmetry.space_group_name_H-M   'P 1'
#
loop_
_entity.id
_entity.type
_entity.pdbx_description
1 polymer ?
#
loop_
_entity_poly.entity_id
_entity_poly.type
_entity_poly.pdbx_seq_one_letter_code
_entity_poly.pdbx_strand_id
1 'polypeptide(L)'
;MLFDLSAEFVESVRKTGADIVVDTSAEDIHEVLKAQLDAGTPVDIAIDCLGGDYMGGCLQYLSHGARWIMIAALAGRFTEIDLKNIYVRNVRIIGSTLRSRTPAFKAELLASLVKNVWPKVEEGLLKPSIYKVLPIQRAEEAHAILERGENVGKVVLTVKD
;
A
#
# COMPACT_ATOMS: atom_id res chain seq x y z
N MET A 1 -6.15 -0.43 8.29
CA MET A 1 -5.70 0.98 8.31
C MET A 1 -5.02 1.29 7.00
N LEU A 2 -5.35 2.39 6.37
CA LEU A 2 -4.75 2.88 5.13
C LEU A 2 -4.32 4.33 5.32
N PHE A 3 -3.24 4.73 4.65
CA PHE A 3 -2.69 6.08 4.71
C PHE A 3 -2.77 6.74 3.35
N ASP A 4 -3.11 8.01 3.33
CA ASP A 4 -3.09 8.82 2.13
C ASP A 4 -2.66 10.26 2.38
N LEU A 5 -2.17 10.91 1.34
CA LEU A 5 -1.54 12.23 1.37
C LEU A 5 -2.49 13.38 1.02
N SER A 6 -3.77 13.13 0.74
CA SER A 6 -4.72 14.19 0.40
C SER A 6 -6.15 13.90 0.83
N ALA A 7 -6.87 14.92 1.26
CA ALA A 7 -8.26 14.81 1.68
C ALA A 7 -9.21 14.26 0.59
N GLU A 8 -8.89 14.50 -0.68
CA GLU A 8 -9.68 14.01 -1.82
C GLU A 8 -9.58 12.49 -1.99
N PHE A 9 -8.43 11.91 -1.67
CA PHE A 9 -8.21 10.48 -1.65
C PHE A 9 -8.87 9.79 -0.45
N VAL A 10 -8.91 10.43 0.72
CA VAL A 10 -9.44 9.87 1.97
C VAL A 10 -10.86 9.31 1.79
N GLU A 11 -11.74 10.05 1.12
CA GLU A 11 -13.12 9.60 0.89
C GLU A 11 -13.19 8.38 -0.05
N SER A 12 -12.33 8.33 -1.06
CA SER A 12 -12.24 7.17 -1.95
C SER A 12 -11.69 5.94 -1.23
N VAL A 13 -10.69 6.13 -0.37
CA VAL A 13 -10.08 5.06 0.45
C VAL A 13 -11.08 4.52 1.47
N ARG A 14 -11.88 5.36 2.09
CA ARG A 14 -12.96 4.93 3.02
C ARG A 14 -13.95 3.96 2.35
N LYS A 15 -14.27 4.18 1.08
CA LYS A 15 -15.15 3.30 0.29
C LYS A 15 -14.57 1.90 0.03
N THR A 16 -13.27 1.69 0.27
CA THR A 16 -12.65 0.36 0.14
C THR A 16 -12.96 -0.57 1.31
N GLY A 17 -13.60 -0.08 2.38
CA GLY A 17 -13.92 -0.84 3.58
C GLY A 17 -12.83 -0.83 4.65
N ALA A 18 -11.89 0.12 4.58
CA ALA A 18 -10.90 0.30 5.64
C ALA A 18 -11.57 0.84 6.92
N ASP A 19 -11.30 0.21 8.06
CA ASP A 19 -11.84 0.60 9.36
C ASP A 19 -11.30 1.97 9.81
N ILE A 20 -10.03 2.25 9.52
CA ILE A 20 -9.35 3.50 9.84
C ILE A 20 -8.62 4.00 8.59
N VAL A 21 -8.88 5.24 8.22
CA VAL A 21 -8.19 5.96 7.15
C VAL A 21 -7.57 7.20 7.75
N VAL A 22 -6.26 7.37 7.54
CA VAL A 22 -5.49 8.50 8.08
C VAL A 22 -5.15 9.46 6.95
N ASP A 23 -5.58 10.70 7.09
CA ASP A 23 -5.14 11.80 6.24
C ASP A 23 -3.83 12.36 6.78
N THR A 24 -2.71 11.93 6.21
CA THR A 24 -1.38 12.36 6.67
C THR A 24 -1.04 13.81 6.36
N SER A 25 -1.91 14.54 5.66
CA SER A 25 -1.80 15.99 5.52
C SER A 25 -2.35 16.75 6.74
N ALA A 26 -3.21 16.10 7.54
CA ALA A 26 -3.89 16.68 8.68
C ALA A 26 -3.63 15.95 10.00
N GLU A 27 -3.20 14.69 9.96
CA GLU A 27 -3.04 13.81 11.12
C GLU A 27 -1.63 13.21 11.17
N ASP A 28 -1.05 13.10 12.36
CA ASP A 28 0.21 12.39 12.56
C ASP A 28 -0.04 10.88 12.67
N ILE A 29 0.51 10.12 11.72
CA ILE A 29 0.42 8.67 11.71
C ILE A 29 0.95 8.02 13.00
N HIS A 30 1.98 8.59 13.62
CA HIS A 30 2.57 8.06 14.84
C HIS A 30 1.59 8.14 16.01
N GLU A 31 0.86 9.25 16.12
CA GLU A 31 -0.18 9.42 17.14
C GLU A 31 -1.36 8.45 16.92
N VAL A 32 -1.76 8.23 15.67
CA VAL A 32 -2.80 7.26 15.34
C VAL A 32 -2.37 5.84 15.70
N LEU A 33 -1.14 5.42 15.32
CA LEU A 33 -0.62 4.10 15.66
C LEU A 33 -0.44 3.92 17.17
N LYS A 34 0.00 4.97 17.87
CA LYS A 34 0.10 4.99 19.33
C LYS A 34 -1.27 4.77 19.97
N ALA A 35 -2.30 5.48 19.51
CA ALA A 35 -3.65 5.31 20.02
C ALA A 35 -4.18 3.88 19.80
N GLN A 36 -3.89 3.24 18.68
CA GLN A 36 -4.23 1.84 18.42
C GLN A 36 -3.48 0.89 19.37
N LEU A 37 -2.20 1.13 19.64
CA LEU A 37 -1.44 0.36 20.60
C LEU A 37 -2.03 0.50 22.02
N ASP A 38 -2.33 1.72 22.46
CA ASP A 38 -2.89 2.03 23.78
C ASP A 38 -4.30 1.42 23.94
N ALA A 39 -5.08 1.33 22.86
CA ALA A 39 -6.38 0.68 22.82
C ALA A 39 -6.32 -0.87 22.80
N GLY A 40 -5.12 -1.47 22.73
CA GLY A 40 -4.94 -2.93 22.63
C GLY A 40 -5.22 -3.52 21.26
N THR A 41 -5.26 -2.70 20.22
CA THR A 41 -5.49 -3.08 18.82
C THR A 41 -4.33 -2.66 17.89
N PRO A 42 -3.07 -2.98 18.25
CA PRO A 42 -1.91 -2.58 17.46
C PRO A 42 -1.90 -3.27 16.09
N VAL A 43 -1.12 -2.72 15.17
CA VAL A 43 -0.97 -3.27 13.82
C VAL A 43 -0.04 -4.48 13.82
N ASP A 44 -0.52 -5.61 13.29
CA ASP A 44 0.24 -6.87 13.15
C ASP A 44 1.01 -6.95 11.82
N ILE A 45 0.45 -6.38 10.76
CA ILE A 45 1.03 -6.44 9.41
C ILE A 45 0.94 -5.06 8.78
N ALA A 46 2.09 -4.54 8.34
CA ALA A 46 2.17 -3.37 7.49
C ALA A 46 2.65 -3.76 6.09
N ILE A 47 2.00 -3.23 5.05
CA ILE A 47 2.49 -3.28 3.67
C ILE A 47 2.85 -1.86 3.29
N ASP A 48 4.14 -1.63 3.04
CA ASP A 48 4.71 -0.31 2.87
C ASP A 48 5.25 -0.11 1.45
N CYS A 49 4.76 0.92 0.79
CA CYS A 49 5.27 1.40 -0.49
C CYS A 49 5.98 2.76 -0.38
N LEU A 50 5.92 3.43 0.77
CA LEU A 50 6.46 4.77 0.98
C LEU A 50 7.91 4.74 1.48
N GLY A 51 8.20 3.92 2.50
CA GLY A 51 9.50 3.94 3.16
C GLY A 51 9.79 5.28 3.84
N GLY A 52 11.05 5.75 3.76
CA GLY A 52 11.45 7.03 4.32
C GLY A 52 11.21 7.13 5.82
N ASP A 53 11.05 8.34 6.31
CA ASP A 53 10.90 8.62 7.75
C ASP A 53 9.64 8.00 8.38
N TYR A 54 8.62 7.72 7.58
CA TYR A 54 7.40 7.06 8.07
C TYR A 54 7.69 5.70 8.71
N MET A 55 8.53 4.87 8.06
CA MET A 55 8.79 3.52 8.51
C MET A 55 9.43 3.48 9.90
N GLY A 56 10.55 4.19 10.08
CA GLY A 56 11.37 4.09 11.30
C GLY A 56 10.60 4.45 12.55
N GLY A 57 9.86 5.55 12.51
CA GLY A 57 9.05 6.04 13.61
C GLY A 57 7.84 5.16 13.95
N CYS A 58 7.30 4.41 12.97
CA CYS A 58 6.12 3.56 13.17
C CYS A 58 6.42 2.26 13.92
N LEU A 59 7.64 1.73 13.84
CA LEU A 59 7.98 0.39 14.34
C LEU A 59 7.72 0.21 15.85
N GLN A 60 7.81 1.27 16.62
CA GLN A 60 7.58 1.24 18.08
C GLN A 60 6.11 1.03 18.48
N TYR A 61 5.18 1.25 17.57
CA TYR A 61 3.74 1.17 17.83
C TYR A 61 3.10 -0.13 17.30
N LEU A 62 3.90 -1.00 16.67
CA LEU A 62 3.41 -2.26 16.14
C LEU A 62 3.17 -3.30 17.24
N SER A 63 2.43 -4.35 16.95
CA SER A 63 2.26 -5.49 17.85
C SER A 63 3.56 -6.27 18.04
N HIS A 64 3.59 -7.11 19.06
CA HIS A 64 4.69 -8.06 19.25
C HIS A 64 4.68 -9.12 18.13
N GLY A 65 5.82 -9.31 17.48
CA GLY A 65 5.95 -10.25 16.34
C GLY A 65 5.44 -9.70 15.01
N ALA A 66 5.10 -8.42 14.93
CA ALA A 66 4.60 -7.77 13.73
C ALA A 66 5.52 -7.92 12.51
N ARG A 67 4.94 -7.79 11.33
CA ARG A 67 5.64 -7.89 10.04
C ARG A 67 5.50 -6.59 9.28
N TRP A 68 6.60 -5.94 8.98
CA TRP A 68 6.68 -4.77 8.10
C TRP A 68 7.19 -5.21 6.73
N ILE A 69 6.33 -5.20 5.73
CA ILE A 69 6.61 -5.69 4.38
C ILE A 69 6.83 -4.50 3.45
N MET A 70 8.07 -4.30 3.03
CA MET A 70 8.45 -3.23 2.09
C MET A 70 8.32 -3.72 0.66
N ILE A 71 7.52 -3.02 -0.15
CA ILE A 71 7.33 -3.29 -1.57
C ILE A 71 7.88 -2.17 -2.47
N ALA A 72 8.07 -0.97 -1.94
CA ALA A 72 8.69 0.19 -2.59
C ALA A 72 9.22 1.18 -1.54
N ALA A 73 9.80 2.29 -1.98
CA ALA A 73 10.32 3.37 -1.15
C ALA A 73 10.10 4.73 -1.85
N LEU A 74 8.83 5.06 -2.11
CA LEU A 74 8.45 6.21 -2.94
C LEU A 74 8.69 7.55 -2.23
N ALA A 75 8.55 7.61 -0.90
CA ALA A 75 8.79 8.81 -0.10
C ALA A 75 10.26 8.94 0.36
N GLY A 76 11.06 7.86 0.28
CA GLY A 76 12.47 7.93 0.65
C GLY A 76 13.13 6.56 0.78
N ARG A 77 14.44 6.51 0.47
CA ARG A 77 15.23 5.27 0.52
C ARG A 77 15.91 5.02 1.86
N PHE A 78 15.94 6.02 2.71
CA PHE A 78 16.62 5.98 3.99
C PHE A 78 15.62 6.22 5.11
N THR A 79 15.83 5.58 6.24
CA THR A 79 15.05 5.76 7.45
C THR A 79 15.95 5.52 8.66
N GLU A 80 15.69 6.22 9.76
CA GLU A 80 16.34 5.98 11.04
C GLU A 80 15.49 5.01 11.86
N ILE A 81 16.14 3.99 12.43
CA ILE A 81 15.46 2.94 13.20
C ILE A 81 16.12 2.82 14.57
N ASP A 82 15.35 2.96 15.63
CA ASP A 82 15.76 2.47 16.95
C ASP A 82 15.68 0.94 16.98
N LEU A 83 16.86 0.31 16.96
CA LEU A 83 16.98 -1.16 16.95
C LEU A 83 16.31 -1.83 18.15
N LYS A 84 16.16 -1.11 19.29
CA LYS A 84 15.42 -1.61 20.43
C LYS A 84 13.98 -1.98 20.08
N ASN A 85 13.33 -1.19 19.24
CA ASN A 85 11.96 -1.46 18.80
C ASN A 85 11.83 -2.76 18.00
N ILE A 86 12.91 -3.18 17.32
CA ILE A 86 12.94 -4.45 16.60
C ILE A 86 13.07 -5.63 17.57
N TYR A 87 14.10 -5.65 18.41
CA TYR A 87 14.38 -6.86 19.21
C TYR A 87 13.44 -7.02 20.40
N VAL A 88 13.00 -5.95 21.05
CA VAL A 88 12.05 -6.02 22.18
C VAL A 88 10.67 -6.48 21.74
N ARG A 89 10.25 -6.08 20.54
CA ARG A 89 8.94 -6.43 19.97
C ARG A 89 8.98 -7.60 19.00
N ASN A 90 10.18 -8.16 18.69
CA ASN A 90 10.37 -9.21 17.67
C ASN A 90 9.77 -8.82 16.29
N VAL A 91 9.84 -7.56 15.92
CA VAL A 91 9.36 -7.08 14.61
C VAL A 91 10.21 -7.66 13.50
N ARG A 92 9.59 -8.05 12.41
CA ARG A 92 10.24 -8.56 11.20
C ARG A 92 10.10 -7.55 10.07
N ILE A 93 11.23 -7.08 9.56
CA ILE A 93 11.28 -6.22 8.36
C ILE A 93 11.57 -7.13 7.16
N ILE A 94 10.66 -7.14 6.19
CA ILE A 94 10.67 -8.06 5.05
C ILE A 94 10.65 -7.26 3.76
N GLY A 95 11.72 -7.37 2.96
CA GLY A 95 11.73 -6.82 1.60
C GLY A 95 11.01 -7.75 0.62
N SER A 96 10.19 -7.20 -0.26
CA SER A 96 9.50 -7.94 -1.31
C SER A 96 9.64 -7.24 -2.66
N THR A 97 10.00 -8.00 -3.69
CA THR A 97 10.04 -7.52 -5.09
C THR A 97 9.66 -8.63 -6.04
N LEU A 98 8.91 -8.28 -7.07
CA LEU A 98 8.55 -9.22 -8.14
C LEU A 98 9.52 -9.15 -9.33
N ARG A 99 10.13 -7.98 -9.57
CA ARG A 99 10.95 -7.72 -10.76
C ARG A 99 12.10 -8.72 -10.92
N SER A 100 12.82 -8.99 -9.84
CA SER A 100 14.01 -9.86 -9.82
C SER A 100 13.71 -11.34 -9.62
N ARG A 101 12.44 -11.74 -9.47
CA ARG A 101 12.06 -13.14 -9.29
C ARG A 101 12.17 -13.91 -10.60
N THR A 102 12.49 -15.21 -10.51
CA THR A 102 12.60 -16.10 -11.66
C THR A 102 11.27 -16.25 -12.40
N PRO A 103 11.27 -16.57 -13.69
CA PRO A 103 10.05 -16.88 -14.43
C PRO A 103 9.22 -17.99 -13.80
N ALA A 104 9.86 -19.04 -13.28
CA ALA A 104 9.18 -20.15 -12.58
C ALA A 104 8.43 -19.66 -11.34
N PHE A 105 9.08 -18.85 -10.47
CA PHE A 105 8.41 -18.26 -9.31
C PHE A 105 7.21 -17.38 -9.72
N LYS A 106 7.38 -16.56 -10.77
CA LYS A 106 6.28 -15.71 -11.27
C LYS A 106 5.11 -16.54 -11.79
N ALA A 107 5.39 -17.63 -12.50
CA ALA A 107 4.35 -18.52 -13.01
C ALA A 107 3.56 -19.21 -11.88
N GLU A 108 4.26 -19.69 -10.85
CA GLU A 108 3.63 -20.29 -9.67
C GLU A 108 2.78 -19.27 -8.90
N LEU A 109 3.30 -18.05 -8.70
CA LEU A 109 2.57 -16.98 -8.05
C LEU A 109 1.30 -16.61 -8.83
N LEU A 110 1.38 -16.48 -10.16
CA LEU A 110 0.22 -16.20 -11.02
C LEU A 110 -0.80 -17.33 -10.98
N ALA A 111 -0.37 -18.58 -11.00
CA ALA A 111 -1.28 -19.72 -10.86
C ALA A 111 -2.02 -19.71 -9.51
N SER A 112 -1.30 -19.36 -8.43
CA SER A 112 -1.92 -19.19 -7.11
C SER A 112 -2.93 -18.04 -7.08
N LEU A 113 -2.62 -16.92 -7.73
CA LEU A 113 -3.53 -15.77 -7.84
C LEU A 113 -4.80 -16.15 -8.61
N VAL A 114 -4.66 -16.82 -9.77
CA VAL A 114 -5.81 -17.30 -10.55
C VAL A 114 -6.69 -18.22 -9.73
N LYS A 115 -6.10 -19.14 -8.97
CA LYS A 115 -6.84 -20.10 -8.14
C LYS A 115 -7.57 -19.44 -6.96
N ASN A 116 -6.92 -18.51 -6.26
CA ASN A 116 -7.40 -18.05 -4.94
C ASN A 116 -8.03 -16.66 -4.96
N VAL A 117 -7.71 -15.82 -5.94
CA VAL A 117 -8.13 -14.42 -6.00
C VAL A 117 -9.09 -14.17 -7.15
N TRP A 118 -8.85 -14.75 -8.34
CA TRP A 118 -9.64 -14.50 -9.53
C TRP A 118 -11.14 -14.76 -9.35
N PRO A 119 -11.58 -15.86 -8.69
CA PRO A 119 -13.01 -16.07 -8.42
C PRO A 119 -13.65 -14.89 -7.68
N LYS A 120 -12.95 -14.28 -6.75
CA LYS A 120 -13.45 -13.10 -6.00
C LYS A 120 -13.59 -11.86 -6.88
N VAL A 121 -12.76 -11.73 -7.92
CA VAL A 121 -12.90 -10.67 -8.94
C VAL A 121 -14.14 -10.93 -9.79
N GLU A 122 -14.36 -12.17 -10.23
CA GLU A 122 -15.54 -12.56 -11.02
C GLU A 122 -16.85 -12.40 -10.24
N GLU A 123 -16.84 -12.68 -8.95
CA GLU A 123 -17.95 -12.44 -8.03
C GLU A 123 -18.17 -10.95 -7.71
N GLY A 124 -17.27 -10.08 -8.16
CA GLY A 124 -17.32 -8.64 -7.91
C GLY A 124 -16.98 -8.23 -6.46
N LEU A 125 -16.43 -9.14 -5.66
CA LEU A 125 -15.95 -8.85 -4.30
C LEU A 125 -14.65 -8.03 -4.30
N LEU A 126 -13.84 -8.21 -5.34
CA LEU A 126 -12.63 -7.42 -5.58
C LEU A 126 -12.79 -6.66 -6.90
N LYS A 127 -12.74 -5.33 -6.83
CA LYS A 127 -12.86 -4.46 -7.99
C LYS A 127 -11.68 -3.52 -8.05
N PRO A 128 -10.99 -3.39 -9.22
CA PRO A 128 -10.00 -2.34 -9.39
C PRO A 128 -10.69 -0.98 -9.42
N SER A 129 -10.09 -0.01 -8.76
CA SER A 129 -10.49 1.39 -8.94
C SER A 129 -9.96 1.89 -10.28
N ILE A 130 -10.85 2.24 -11.21
CA ILE A 130 -10.51 2.81 -12.52
C ILE A 130 -10.86 4.30 -12.51
N TYR A 131 -9.83 5.13 -12.63
CA TYR A 131 -10.01 6.59 -12.73
C TYR A 131 -10.47 7.00 -14.12
N LYS A 132 -9.79 6.50 -15.16
CA LYS A 132 -10.08 6.87 -16.54
C LYS A 132 -9.67 5.75 -17.51
N VAL A 133 -10.45 5.60 -18.57
CA VAL A 133 -10.12 4.76 -19.72
C VAL A 133 -9.86 5.67 -20.92
N LEU A 134 -8.72 5.49 -21.58
CA LEU A 134 -8.31 6.27 -22.75
C LEU A 134 -7.87 5.33 -23.88
N PRO A 135 -8.06 5.70 -25.14
CA PRO A 135 -7.45 4.97 -26.24
C PRO A 135 -5.92 5.15 -26.19
N ILE A 136 -5.17 4.15 -26.66
CA ILE A 136 -3.70 4.15 -26.58
C ILE A 136 -3.06 5.34 -27.31
N GLN A 137 -3.75 5.90 -28.31
CA GLN A 137 -3.32 7.11 -29.02
C GLN A 137 -3.25 8.35 -28.11
N ARG A 138 -3.90 8.29 -26.94
CA ARG A 138 -3.89 9.33 -25.91
C ARG A 138 -2.98 8.96 -24.71
N ALA A 139 -1.96 8.16 -24.94
CA ALA A 139 -1.02 7.74 -23.88
C ALA A 139 -0.32 8.93 -23.19
N GLU A 140 0.01 9.99 -23.95
CA GLU A 140 0.58 11.22 -23.37
C GLU A 140 -0.34 11.88 -22.34
N GLU A 141 -1.65 11.91 -22.62
CA GLU A 141 -2.63 12.42 -21.66
C GLU A 141 -2.69 11.53 -20.40
N ALA A 142 -2.63 10.21 -20.57
CA ALA A 142 -2.58 9.29 -19.44
C ALA A 142 -1.33 9.53 -18.56
N HIS A 143 -0.17 9.74 -19.15
CA HIS A 143 1.05 10.10 -18.42
C HIS A 143 0.91 11.43 -17.69
N ALA A 144 0.38 12.45 -18.34
CA ALA A 144 0.16 13.75 -17.73
C ALA A 144 -0.78 13.70 -16.52
N ILE A 145 -1.82 12.85 -16.54
CA ILE A 145 -2.70 12.61 -15.38
C ILE A 145 -1.90 12.03 -14.20
N LEU A 146 -1.04 11.02 -14.47
CA LEU A 146 -0.20 10.42 -13.42
C LEU A 146 0.82 11.41 -12.87
N GLU A 147 1.47 12.20 -13.73
CA GLU A 147 2.47 13.20 -13.32
C GLU A 147 1.87 14.30 -12.44
N ARG A 148 0.61 14.69 -12.70
CA ARG A 148 -0.11 15.67 -11.88
C ARG A 148 -0.73 15.07 -10.61
N GLY A 149 -0.67 13.74 -10.45
CA GLY A 149 -1.27 13.07 -9.30
C GLY A 149 -2.80 13.19 -9.21
N GLU A 150 -3.48 13.36 -10.35
CA GLU A 150 -4.94 13.55 -10.39
C GLU A 150 -5.74 12.26 -10.21
N ASN A 151 -5.09 11.11 -10.39
CA ASN A 151 -5.81 9.84 -10.46
C ASN A 151 -5.99 9.18 -9.10
N VAL A 152 -7.24 8.91 -8.74
CA VAL A 152 -7.61 7.97 -7.68
C VAL A 152 -7.91 6.62 -8.33
N GLY A 153 -6.91 5.75 -8.37
CA GLY A 153 -6.99 4.46 -9.06
C GLY A 153 -6.19 4.43 -10.36
N LYS A 154 -6.54 3.54 -11.27
CA LYS A 154 -5.77 3.25 -12.49
C LYS A 154 -6.25 4.04 -13.69
N VAL A 155 -5.31 4.54 -14.50
CA VAL A 155 -5.57 4.99 -15.85
C VAL A 155 -5.32 3.81 -16.79
N VAL A 156 -6.34 3.42 -17.54
CA VAL A 156 -6.30 2.26 -18.44
C VAL A 156 -6.23 2.73 -19.88
N LEU A 157 -5.38 2.10 -20.68
CA LEU A 157 -5.30 2.33 -22.10
C LEU A 157 -5.94 1.16 -22.88
N THR A 158 -6.89 1.46 -23.77
CA THR A 158 -7.45 0.46 -24.68
C THR A 158 -6.65 0.41 -25.97
N VAL A 159 -6.32 -0.80 -26.42
CA VAL A 159 -5.55 -1.05 -27.66
C VAL A 159 -6.43 -1.42 -28.83
N LYS A 160 -7.61 -1.95 -28.56
CA LYS A 160 -8.63 -2.32 -29.55
C LYS A 160 -9.97 -1.70 -29.15
N ASP A 161 -10.72 -1.27 -30.14
CA ASP A 161 -12.12 -0.89 -30.03
C ASP A 161 -13.01 -2.10 -29.77
#